data_13ebf6e38feffca7befc878004a4b08f
#
_entry.id   13ebf6e38feffca7befc878004a4b08f
#
_cell.length_a   1.000
_cell.length_b   1.000
_cell.length_c   1.000
_cell.angle_alpha   90.00
_cell.angle_beta   90.00
_cell.angle_gamma   90.00
#
_symmetry.space_group_name_H-M   'P 1'
#
loop_
_entity.id
_entity.type
_entity.pdbx_description
1 polymer ?
#
loop_
_entity_poly.entity_id
_entity_poly.type
_entity_poly.pdbx_seq_one_letter_code
_entity_poly.pdbx_strand_id
1 'polypeptide(L)'
;MLSGSLKASVRKEDKQLQALEGRREEMKDLSGLVKKILTEHKDARDDDFKVIGHVVKALNPEAMHLTFGQTLWNHSKLNLPSFETIRRTRQKIQHDHPELRGELYEKRMEKQTEYANQFGGN
;
A
#
# COMPACT_ATOMS: atom_id res chain seq x y z
N MET A 1 12.82 -18.38 40.76
CA MET A 1 11.70 -18.77 39.85
C MET A 1 10.74 -17.65 39.54
N LEU A 2 10.72 -16.60 40.32
CA LEU A 2 10.01 -15.36 40.00
C LEU A 2 10.53 -14.73 38.68
N SER A 3 11.81 -14.92 38.35
CA SER A 3 12.41 -14.42 37.11
C SER A 3 11.82 -15.05 35.82
N GLY A 4 11.27 -16.26 35.88
CA GLY A 4 10.65 -16.91 34.74
C GLY A 4 9.32 -16.30 34.31
N SER A 5 8.47 -15.89 35.30
CA SER A 5 7.20 -15.22 35.03
C SER A 5 7.41 -13.81 34.50
N LEU A 6 8.40 -13.09 35.02
CA LEU A 6 8.77 -11.76 34.56
C LEU A 6 9.30 -11.79 33.13
N LYS A 7 10.09 -12.79 32.78
CA LYS A 7 10.60 -12.99 31.39
C LYS A 7 9.46 -13.28 30.42
N ALA A 8 8.44 -14.02 30.83
CA ALA A 8 7.28 -14.32 29.96
C ALA A 8 6.43 -13.06 29.68
N SER A 9 6.22 -12.20 30.69
CA SER A 9 5.52 -10.92 30.55
C SER A 9 6.28 -9.96 29.62
N VAL A 10 7.58 -9.83 29.83
CA VAL A 10 8.44 -8.99 28.98
C VAL A 10 8.42 -9.47 27.52
N ARG A 11 8.43 -10.78 27.30
CA ARG A 11 8.35 -11.34 25.95
C ARG A 11 7.04 -11.01 25.24
N LYS A 12 5.91 -10.97 25.94
CA LYS A 12 4.63 -10.56 25.37
C LYS A 12 4.63 -9.09 24.98
N GLU A 13 5.14 -8.23 25.83
CA GLU A 13 5.26 -6.80 25.55
C GLU A 13 6.22 -6.53 24.38
N ASP A 14 7.37 -7.22 24.35
CA ASP A 14 8.33 -7.13 23.26
C ASP A 14 7.74 -7.58 21.92
N LYS A 15 6.95 -8.65 21.92
CA LYS A 15 6.28 -9.13 20.69
C LYS A 15 5.26 -8.10 20.19
N GLN A 16 4.52 -7.45 21.07
CA GLN A 16 3.56 -6.41 20.71
C GLN A 16 4.27 -5.17 20.17
N LEU A 17 5.36 -4.75 20.80
CA LEU A 17 6.18 -3.63 20.33
C LEU A 17 6.83 -3.94 18.99
N GLN A 18 7.37 -5.14 18.83
CA GLN A 18 7.96 -5.58 17.55
C GLN A 18 6.93 -5.65 16.45
N ALA A 19 5.71 -6.09 16.74
CA ALA A 19 4.63 -6.11 15.77
C ALA A 19 4.22 -4.70 15.34
N LEU A 20 4.18 -3.74 16.26
CA LEU A 20 3.88 -2.34 15.96
C LEU A 20 5.02 -1.67 15.16
N GLU A 21 6.26 -1.92 15.56
CA GLU A 21 7.45 -1.42 14.85
C GLU A 21 7.53 -2.02 13.44
N GLY A 22 7.28 -3.32 13.32
CA GLY A 22 7.23 -4.02 12.04
C GLY A 22 6.16 -3.44 11.10
N ARG A 23 4.98 -3.10 11.63
CA ARG A 23 3.93 -2.44 10.84
C ARG A 23 4.34 -1.05 10.37
N ARG A 24 5.04 -0.27 11.19
CA ARG A 24 5.55 1.05 10.82
C ARG A 24 6.62 0.96 9.75
N GLU A 25 7.52 0.00 9.88
CA GLU A 25 8.56 -0.27 8.88
C GLU A 25 7.95 -0.78 7.57
N GLU A 26 6.97 -1.69 7.64
CA GLU A 26 6.22 -2.16 6.47
C GLU A 26 5.51 -1.02 5.75
N MET A 27 4.94 -0.06 6.45
CA MET A 27 4.29 1.09 5.83
C MET A 27 5.29 2.02 5.15
N LYS A 28 6.47 2.24 5.75
CA LYS A 28 7.55 3.00 5.11
C LYS A 28 8.10 2.26 3.90
N ASP A 29 8.30 0.95 4.04
CA ASP A 29 8.78 0.09 2.97
C ASP A 29 7.76 0.01 1.84
N LEU A 30 6.48 0.00 2.14
CA LEU A 30 5.41 0.02 1.14
C LEU A 30 5.46 1.32 0.33
N SER A 31 5.60 2.47 0.97
CA SER A 31 5.75 3.74 0.27
C SER A 31 6.95 3.74 -0.65
N GLY A 32 8.09 3.27 -0.18
CA GLY A 32 9.31 3.15 -0.98
C GLY A 32 9.14 2.18 -2.14
N LEU A 33 8.50 1.04 -1.90
CA LEU A 33 8.22 0.04 -2.92
C LEU A 33 7.27 0.58 -4.00
N VAL A 34 6.18 1.21 -3.62
CA VAL A 34 5.22 1.79 -4.57
C VAL A 34 5.87 2.90 -5.38
N LYS A 35 6.67 3.76 -4.75
CA LYS A 35 7.43 4.80 -5.44
C LYS A 35 8.37 4.22 -6.48
N LYS A 36 9.08 3.16 -6.14
CA LYS A 36 9.96 2.42 -7.07
C LYS A 36 9.19 1.84 -8.23
N ILE A 37 8.04 1.22 -7.96
CA ILE A 37 7.16 0.65 -9.01
C ILE A 37 6.71 1.75 -9.97
N LEU A 38 6.24 2.87 -9.46
CA LEU A 38 5.79 3.99 -10.28
C LEU A 38 6.92 4.61 -11.10
N THR A 39 8.14 4.59 -10.57
CA THR A 39 9.32 5.11 -11.26
C THR A 39 9.72 4.20 -12.42
N GLU A 40 9.75 2.88 -12.19
CA GLU A 40 10.20 1.89 -13.16
C GLU A 40 9.12 1.48 -14.17
N HIS A 41 7.85 1.52 -13.76
CA HIS A 41 6.70 1.04 -14.56
C HIS A 41 5.72 2.18 -14.82
N LYS A 42 5.91 2.89 -15.92
CA LYS A 42 5.04 4.02 -16.30
C LYS A 42 3.58 3.61 -16.51
N ASP A 43 3.36 2.40 -17.01
CA ASP A 43 2.03 1.83 -17.22
C ASP A 43 1.25 1.60 -15.93
N ALA A 44 1.95 1.41 -14.80
CA ALA A 44 1.32 1.25 -13.50
C ALA A 44 0.80 2.56 -12.90
N ARG A 45 1.22 3.71 -13.41
CA ARG A 45 0.83 5.02 -12.88
C ARG A 45 -0.66 5.31 -13.00
N ASP A 46 -1.31 4.73 -14.01
CA ASP A 46 -2.73 4.91 -14.27
C ASP A 46 -3.57 3.68 -13.94
N ASP A 47 -2.96 2.61 -13.44
CA ASP A 47 -3.63 1.34 -13.22
C ASP A 47 -3.31 0.78 -11.82
N ASP A 48 -4.30 0.86 -10.93
CA ASP A 48 -4.18 0.33 -9.55
C ASP A 48 -3.87 -1.16 -9.53
N PHE A 49 -4.45 -1.94 -10.45
CA PHE A 49 -4.24 -3.39 -10.48
C PHE A 49 -2.80 -3.74 -10.84
N LYS A 50 -2.16 -2.97 -11.69
CA LYS A 50 -0.75 -3.16 -12.03
C LYS A 50 0.15 -2.84 -10.84
N VAL A 51 -0.14 -1.76 -10.11
CA VAL A 51 0.58 -1.43 -8.87
C VAL A 51 0.42 -2.56 -7.84
N ILE A 52 -0.81 -3.00 -7.63
CA ILE A 52 -1.13 -4.11 -6.71
C ILE A 52 -0.37 -5.37 -7.13
N GLY A 53 -0.40 -5.72 -8.41
CA GLY A 53 0.30 -6.88 -8.93
C GLY A 53 1.81 -6.83 -8.68
N HIS A 54 2.43 -5.69 -8.92
CA HIS A 54 3.86 -5.50 -8.66
C HIS A 54 4.19 -5.58 -7.16
N VAL A 55 3.35 -5.03 -6.29
CA VAL A 55 3.51 -5.12 -4.84
C VAL A 55 3.42 -6.57 -4.37
N VAL A 56 2.40 -7.30 -4.82
CA VAL A 56 2.22 -8.72 -4.48
C VAL A 56 3.43 -9.53 -4.93
N LYS A 57 3.88 -9.34 -6.16
CA LYS A 57 5.06 -10.04 -6.70
C LYS A 57 6.32 -9.76 -5.87
N ALA A 58 6.50 -8.53 -5.41
CA ALA A 58 7.66 -8.16 -4.61
C ALA A 58 7.62 -8.72 -3.19
N LEU A 59 6.45 -8.68 -2.54
CA LEU A 59 6.30 -9.07 -1.15
C LEU A 59 6.03 -10.57 -0.97
N ASN A 60 5.30 -11.19 -1.87
CA ASN A 60 4.97 -12.60 -1.82
C ASN A 60 4.79 -13.16 -3.24
N PRO A 61 5.90 -13.55 -3.91
CA PRO A 61 5.83 -14.05 -5.29
C PRO A 61 4.92 -15.26 -5.46
N GLU A 62 4.79 -16.11 -4.44
CA GLU A 62 3.94 -17.30 -4.49
C GLU A 62 2.46 -16.95 -4.62
N ALA A 63 2.04 -15.79 -4.10
CA ALA A 63 0.67 -15.32 -4.22
C ALA A 63 0.27 -15.03 -5.68
N MET A 64 1.22 -14.88 -6.59
CA MET A 64 0.95 -14.68 -8.02
C MET A 64 0.28 -15.88 -8.68
N HIS A 65 0.35 -17.06 -8.06
CA HIS A 65 -0.35 -18.26 -8.52
C HIS A 65 -1.82 -18.30 -8.08
N LEU A 66 -2.23 -17.41 -7.18
CA LEU A 66 -3.60 -17.31 -6.71
C LEU A 66 -4.43 -16.42 -7.63
N THR A 67 -5.74 -16.61 -7.61
CA THR A 67 -6.65 -15.68 -8.28
C THR A 67 -6.66 -14.34 -7.54
N PHE A 68 -7.08 -13.29 -8.23
CA PHE A 68 -7.23 -11.95 -7.63
C PHE A 68 -8.14 -12.00 -6.39
N GLY A 69 -9.26 -12.69 -6.48
CA GLY A 69 -10.19 -12.84 -5.36
C GLY A 69 -9.58 -13.57 -4.17
N GLN A 70 -8.81 -14.62 -4.41
CA GLN A 70 -8.12 -15.37 -3.34
C GLN A 70 -7.08 -14.49 -2.65
N THR A 71 -6.32 -13.71 -3.39
CA THR A 71 -5.33 -12.78 -2.85
C THR A 71 -6.01 -11.67 -2.05
N LEU A 72 -7.09 -11.11 -2.56
CA LEU A 72 -7.88 -10.08 -1.89
C LEU A 72 -8.42 -10.59 -0.54
N TRP A 73 -9.03 -11.78 -0.55
CA TRP A 73 -9.64 -12.36 0.65
C TRP A 73 -8.61 -12.76 1.70
N ASN A 74 -7.46 -13.25 1.27
CA ASN A 74 -6.43 -13.81 2.15
C ASN A 74 -5.22 -12.87 2.35
N HIS A 75 -5.32 -11.59 2.02
CA HIS A 75 -4.16 -10.69 2.06
C HIS A 75 -3.44 -10.69 3.42
N SER A 76 -4.18 -10.73 4.54
CA SER A 76 -3.59 -10.76 5.88
C SER A 76 -2.78 -12.04 6.12
N LYS A 77 -3.33 -13.19 5.72
CA LYS A 77 -2.66 -14.48 5.85
C LYS A 77 -1.41 -14.58 4.98
N LEU A 78 -1.42 -13.88 3.87
CA LEU A 78 -0.30 -13.83 2.92
C LEU A 78 0.74 -12.75 3.29
N ASN A 79 0.55 -12.07 4.42
CA ASN A 79 1.38 -10.95 4.86
C ASN A 79 1.47 -9.82 3.83
N LEU A 80 0.36 -9.59 3.13
CA LEU A 80 0.22 -8.52 2.15
C LEU A 80 -0.59 -7.36 2.74
N PRO A 81 -0.28 -6.11 2.39
CA PRO A 81 -1.15 -4.99 2.73
C PRO A 81 -2.49 -5.12 1.99
N SER A 82 -3.54 -4.49 2.50
CA SER A 82 -4.81 -4.46 1.79
C SER A 82 -4.67 -3.70 0.48
N PHE A 83 -5.50 -4.03 -0.51
CA PHE A 83 -5.49 -3.33 -1.80
C PHE A 83 -5.84 -1.85 -1.65
N GLU A 84 -6.71 -1.53 -0.69
CA GLU A 84 -7.04 -0.15 -0.35
C GLU A 84 -5.82 0.63 0.19
N THR A 85 -5.02 -0.01 1.02
CA THR A 85 -3.78 0.58 1.54
C THR A 85 -2.79 0.87 0.40
N ILE A 86 -2.64 -0.07 -0.54
CA ILE A 86 -1.78 0.10 -1.71
C ILE A 86 -2.28 1.27 -2.57
N ARG A 87 -3.58 1.33 -2.81
CA ARG A 87 -4.22 2.39 -3.60
C ARG A 87 -4.00 3.76 -2.97
N ARG A 88 -4.23 3.89 -1.66
CA ARG A 88 -4.01 5.14 -0.92
C ARG A 88 -2.55 5.57 -0.94
N THR A 89 -1.64 4.60 -0.79
CA THR A 89 -0.21 4.86 -0.86
C THR A 89 0.18 5.42 -2.23
N ARG A 90 -0.33 4.82 -3.31
CA ARG A 90 -0.11 5.32 -4.67
C ARG A 90 -0.63 6.75 -4.84
N GLN A 91 -1.85 7.01 -4.40
CA GLN A 91 -2.48 8.32 -4.50
C GLN A 91 -1.65 9.39 -3.78
N LYS A 92 -1.17 9.09 -2.58
CA LYS A 92 -0.34 10.01 -1.80
C LYS A 92 0.99 10.30 -2.50
N ILE A 93 1.65 9.26 -3.00
CA ILE A 93 2.93 9.40 -3.71
C ILE A 93 2.74 10.25 -4.97
N GLN A 94 1.71 9.99 -5.76
CA GLN A 94 1.43 10.77 -6.96
C GLN A 94 1.03 12.21 -6.66
N HIS A 95 0.39 12.45 -5.53
CA HIS A 95 0.08 13.80 -5.07
C HIS A 95 1.37 14.56 -4.74
N ASP A 96 2.27 13.93 -4.01
CA ASP A 96 3.53 14.54 -3.54
C ASP A 96 4.60 14.60 -4.65
N HIS A 97 4.52 13.74 -5.65
CA HIS A 97 5.51 13.60 -6.73
C HIS A 97 4.85 13.71 -8.10
N PRO A 98 4.68 14.94 -8.64
CA PRO A 98 4.07 15.15 -9.96
C PRO A 98 4.72 14.37 -11.09
N GLU A 99 6.01 14.10 -11.00
CA GLU A 99 6.78 13.33 -12.01
C GLU A 99 6.36 11.86 -12.09
N LEU A 100 5.67 11.36 -11.08
CA LEU A 100 5.19 9.98 -11.02
C LEU A 100 3.70 9.84 -11.37
N ARG A 101 3.06 10.93 -11.79
CA ARG A 101 1.67 10.93 -12.25
C ARG A 101 1.57 10.40 -13.66
N GLY A 102 0.52 9.60 -13.90
CA GLY A 102 0.19 9.15 -15.25
C GLY A 102 -0.64 10.20 -16.00
N GLU A 103 -0.86 9.95 -17.29
CA GLU A 103 -1.65 10.84 -18.14
C GLU A 103 -3.09 11.00 -17.64
N LEU A 104 -3.68 9.92 -17.12
CA LEU A 104 -5.06 9.94 -16.64
C LEU A 104 -5.25 10.70 -15.33
N TYR A 105 -4.19 10.91 -14.57
CA TYR A 105 -4.26 11.63 -13.30
C TYR A 105 -4.74 13.07 -13.51
N GLU A 106 -4.15 13.78 -14.43
CA GLU A 106 -4.51 15.17 -14.74
C GLU A 106 -5.93 15.27 -15.29
N LYS A 107 -6.32 14.33 -16.16
CA LYS A 107 -7.68 14.27 -16.68
C LYS A 107 -8.72 14.05 -15.58
N ARG A 108 -8.42 13.21 -14.60
CA ARG A 108 -9.29 12.99 -13.42
C ARG A 108 -9.41 14.26 -12.59
N MET A 109 -8.30 14.96 -12.38
CA MET A 109 -8.31 16.21 -11.61
C MET A 109 -9.07 17.32 -12.32
N GLU A 110 -8.95 17.43 -13.64
CA GLU A 110 -9.75 18.36 -14.45
C GLU A 110 -11.26 18.07 -14.32
N LYS A 111 -11.65 16.79 -14.42
CA LYS A 111 -13.05 16.39 -14.24
C LYS A 111 -13.57 16.69 -12.85
N GLN A 112 -12.77 16.46 -11.81
CA GLN A 112 -13.15 16.79 -10.44
C GLN A 112 -13.34 18.30 -10.27
N THR A 113 -12.48 19.10 -10.86
CA THR A 113 -12.56 20.55 -10.82
C THR A 113 -13.81 21.05 -11.56
N GLU A 114 -14.08 20.53 -12.74
CA GLU A 114 -15.30 20.84 -13.50
C GLU A 114 -16.55 20.44 -12.70
N TYR A 115 -16.55 19.27 -12.10
CA TYR A 115 -17.66 18.79 -11.29
C TYR A 115 -17.89 19.68 -10.07
N ALA A 116 -16.83 20.08 -9.37
CA ALA A 116 -16.89 20.98 -8.24
C ALA A 116 -17.41 22.35 -8.66
N ASN A 117 -17.00 22.87 -9.81
CA ASN A 117 -17.46 24.15 -10.36
C ASN A 117 -18.94 24.11 -10.77
N GLN A 118 -19.42 22.97 -11.30
CA GLN A 118 -20.83 22.82 -11.68
C GLN A 118 -21.76 22.68 -10.47
N PHE A 119 -21.34 22.02 -9.40
CA PHE A 119 -22.19 21.64 -8.27
C PHE A 119 -21.82 22.33 -6.97
N GLY A 120 -20.61 22.82 -6.81
CA GLY A 120 -20.09 23.40 -5.58
C GLY A 120 -19.73 24.88 -5.66
N GLY A 121 -19.79 25.48 -6.83
CA GLY A 121 -19.33 26.83 -7.08
C GLY A 121 -20.35 27.94 -6.77
N ASN A 122 -21.48 27.55 -6.23
CA ASN A 122 -22.51 28.50 -5.85
C ASN A 122 -22.46 28.78 -4.36
#